data_b3ea305f78274112d6e77f1e0ef50aee
#
_entry.id   b3ea305f78274112d6e77f1e0ef50aee
#
_cell.length_a   1.000
_cell.length_b   1.000
_cell.length_c   1.000
_cell.angle_alpha   90.00
_cell.angle_beta   90.00
_cell.angle_gamma   90.00
#
_symmetry.space_group_name_H-M   'P 1'
#
loop_
_entity.id
_entity.type
_entity.pdbx_description
1 polymer ?
#
loop_
_entity_poly.entity_id
_entity_poly.type
_entity_poly.pdbx_seq_one_letter_code
_entity_poly.pdbx_strand_id
1 'polypeptide(L)'
;MVAMIIYLVISLLVSLIFIILGIRQYKAEKPVSINTGEIPPREEELTSVAEWIHRHGRNLIIFGCVFFITLSGFMYFIQTLDNVLLPVVILVILLFAEIAWVEMEHNRMKKKMIKK
;
A
#
# COMPACT_ATOMS: atom_id res chain seq x y z
N MET A 1 -16.84 6.92 -21.92
CA MET A 1 -17.05 7.78 -20.74
C MET A 1 -17.55 7.02 -19.52
N VAL A 2 -18.58 6.19 -19.67
CA VAL A 2 -19.08 5.39 -18.54
C VAL A 2 -18.00 4.43 -18.01
N ALA A 3 -17.27 3.76 -18.90
CA ALA A 3 -16.20 2.83 -18.49
C ALA A 3 -15.10 3.54 -17.70
N MET A 4 -14.77 4.78 -18.07
CA MET A 4 -13.77 5.57 -17.36
C MET A 4 -14.24 5.91 -15.95
N ILE A 5 -15.51 6.30 -15.81
CA ILE A 5 -16.08 6.63 -14.51
C ILE A 5 -16.08 5.40 -13.60
N ILE A 6 -16.49 4.24 -14.14
CA ILE A 6 -16.48 2.97 -13.41
C ILE A 6 -15.06 2.63 -12.96
N TYR A 7 -14.09 2.78 -13.87
CA TYR A 7 -12.69 2.50 -13.54
C TYR A 7 -12.19 3.39 -12.40
N LEU A 8 -12.47 4.70 -12.46
CA LEU A 8 -12.02 5.62 -11.42
C LEU A 8 -12.72 5.35 -10.09
N VAL A 9 -14.00 5.00 -10.11
CA VAL A 9 -14.73 4.64 -8.88
C VAL A 9 -14.13 3.39 -8.24
N ILE A 10 -13.89 2.35 -9.04
CA ILE A 10 -13.29 1.11 -8.52
C ILE A 10 -11.90 1.39 -7.97
N SER A 11 -11.09 2.17 -8.68
CA SER A 11 -9.75 2.55 -8.23
C SER A 11 -9.80 3.27 -6.88
N LEU A 12 -10.73 4.20 -6.75
CA LEU A 12 -10.92 4.94 -5.50
C LEU A 12 -11.33 4.00 -4.37
N LEU A 13 -12.29 3.09 -4.62
CA LEU A 13 -12.75 2.16 -3.60
C LEU A 13 -11.63 1.24 -3.12
N VAL A 14 -10.85 0.68 -4.04
CA VAL A 14 -9.72 -0.19 -3.68
C VAL A 14 -8.68 0.59 -2.88
N SER A 15 -8.36 1.80 -3.31
CA SER A 15 -7.40 2.65 -2.60
C SER A 15 -7.90 3.01 -1.20
N LEU A 16 -9.20 3.30 -1.06
CA LEU A 16 -9.79 3.58 0.24
C LEU A 16 -9.71 2.39 1.18
N ILE A 17 -9.83 1.16 0.68
CA ILE A 17 -9.67 -0.04 1.51
C ILE A 17 -8.29 -0.02 2.18
N PHE A 18 -7.23 0.25 1.41
CA PHE A 18 -5.87 0.32 1.97
C PHE A 18 -5.73 1.47 2.98
N ILE A 19 -6.30 2.62 2.66
CA ILE A 19 -6.24 3.78 3.54
C ILE A 19 -6.99 3.50 4.86
N ILE A 20 -8.18 2.90 4.77
CA ILE A 20 -8.97 2.56 5.96
C ILE A 20 -8.24 1.53 6.81
N LEU A 21 -7.66 0.50 6.18
CA LEU A 21 -6.86 -0.49 6.90
C LEU A 21 -5.66 0.16 7.59
N GLY A 22 -5.02 1.12 6.92
CA GLY A 22 -3.92 1.86 7.50
C GLY A 22 -4.33 2.68 8.71
N ILE A 23 -5.47 3.35 8.63
CA ILE A 23 -6.00 4.13 9.75
C ILE A 23 -6.35 3.22 10.92
N ARG A 24 -6.97 2.08 10.63
CA ARG A 24 -7.31 1.09 11.67
C ARG A 24 -6.06 0.56 12.36
N GLN A 25 -5.04 0.22 11.59
CA GLN A 25 -3.78 -0.24 12.18
C GLN A 25 -3.10 0.87 12.99
N TYR A 26 -3.12 2.09 12.48
CA TYR A 26 -2.53 3.22 13.18
C TYR A 26 -3.15 3.43 14.57
N LYS A 27 -4.45 3.12 14.70
CA LYS A 27 -5.18 3.25 15.96
C LYS A 27 -5.24 1.96 16.76
N ALA A 28 -4.69 0.86 16.25
CA ALA A 28 -4.74 -0.43 16.93
C ALA A 28 -3.87 -0.41 18.18
N GLU A 29 -4.22 -1.25 19.14
CA GLU A 29 -3.47 -1.39 20.39
C GLU A 29 -2.49 -2.55 20.36
N LYS A 30 -2.69 -3.49 19.45
CA LYS A 30 -1.85 -4.68 19.32
C LYS A 30 -1.15 -4.70 17.96
N PRO A 31 0.06 -5.30 17.87
CA PRO A 31 0.75 -5.40 16.61
C PRO A 31 -0.06 -6.18 15.57
N VAL A 32 -0.02 -5.70 14.34
CA VAL A 32 -0.67 -6.35 13.20
C VAL A 32 0.34 -6.47 12.07
N SER A 33 0.08 -7.37 11.13
CA SER A 33 0.93 -7.54 9.95
C SER A 33 0.17 -7.16 8.69
N ILE A 34 0.89 -6.58 7.73
CA ILE A 34 0.32 -6.25 6.42
C ILE A 34 0.14 -7.52 5.58
N ASN A 35 1.07 -8.47 5.71
CA ASN A 35 1.08 -9.67 4.89
C ASN A 35 0.08 -10.69 5.42
N THR A 36 -0.88 -11.07 4.57
CA THR A 36 -1.81 -12.14 4.91
C THR A 36 -1.03 -13.46 5.07
N GLY A 37 -1.31 -14.16 6.14
CA GLY A 37 -0.63 -15.42 6.43
C GLY A 37 0.60 -15.28 7.29
N GLU A 38 1.11 -14.09 7.51
CA GLU A 38 2.22 -13.85 8.43
C GLU A 38 1.68 -13.58 9.82
N ILE A 39 2.26 -14.28 10.82
CA ILE A 39 1.87 -14.07 12.20
C ILE A 39 2.47 -12.75 12.69
N PRO A 40 1.65 -11.82 13.23
CA PRO A 40 2.19 -10.57 13.77
C PRO A 40 3.15 -10.86 14.94
N PRO A 41 4.19 -10.02 15.12
CA PRO A 41 5.07 -10.21 16.27
C PRO A 41 4.32 -9.97 17.57
N ARG A 42 4.74 -10.66 18.62
CA ARG A 42 4.16 -10.45 19.94
C ARG A 42 4.68 -9.15 20.54
N GLU A 43 3.90 -8.57 21.42
CA GLU A 43 4.27 -7.30 22.05
C GLU A 43 5.64 -7.37 22.72
N GLU A 44 5.96 -8.52 23.33
CA GLU A 44 7.23 -8.73 24.03
C GLU A 44 8.43 -8.75 23.08
N GLU A 45 8.20 -9.06 21.81
CA GLU A 45 9.26 -9.13 20.81
C GLU A 45 9.62 -7.76 20.23
N LEU A 46 8.77 -6.75 20.45
CA LEU A 46 8.95 -5.42 19.87
C LEU A 46 9.63 -4.47 20.82
N THR A 47 10.51 -3.63 20.31
CA THR A 47 11.13 -2.56 21.08
C THR A 47 10.13 -1.46 21.39
N SER A 48 9.17 -1.23 20.47
CA SER A 48 8.10 -0.27 20.68
C SER A 48 6.87 -0.73 19.91
N VAL A 49 5.82 -1.12 20.63
CA VAL A 49 4.54 -1.53 20.03
C VAL A 49 3.89 -0.36 19.30
N ALA A 50 3.88 0.82 19.91
CA ALA A 50 3.28 2.01 19.32
C ALA A 50 3.96 2.39 18.00
N GLU A 51 5.29 2.36 17.96
CA GLU A 51 6.03 2.68 16.75
C GLU A 51 5.74 1.69 15.63
N TRP A 52 5.70 0.39 15.95
CA TRP A 52 5.36 -0.66 14.99
C TRP A 52 3.99 -0.41 14.36
N ILE A 53 2.97 -0.22 15.22
CA ILE A 53 1.60 -0.01 14.79
C ILE A 53 1.47 1.25 13.93
N HIS A 54 2.06 2.35 14.39
CA HIS A 54 1.97 3.63 13.67
C HIS A 54 2.68 3.56 12.32
N ARG A 55 3.81 2.90 12.26
CA ARG A 55 4.57 2.80 11.02
C ARG A 55 3.87 1.93 9.99
N HIS A 56 3.30 0.79 10.41
CA HIS A 56 2.50 -0.06 9.52
C HIS A 56 1.29 0.68 8.97
N GLY A 57 0.55 1.37 9.86
CA GLY A 57 -0.62 2.15 9.45
C GLY A 57 -0.25 3.23 8.45
N ARG A 58 0.81 3.98 8.74
CA ARG A 58 1.29 5.03 7.84
C ARG A 58 1.68 4.47 6.48
N ASN A 59 2.39 3.34 6.46
CA ASN A 59 2.83 2.74 5.21
C ASN A 59 1.65 2.30 4.34
N LEU A 60 0.59 1.76 4.95
CA LEU A 60 -0.62 1.40 4.22
C LEU A 60 -1.36 2.62 3.67
N ILE A 61 -1.42 3.70 4.45
CA ILE A 61 -2.05 4.94 3.98
C ILE A 61 -1.28 5.50 2.78
N ILE A 62 0.05 5.54 2.88
CA ILE A 62 0.90 6.00 1.78
C ILE A 62 0.71 5.12 0.55
N PHE A 63 0.71 3.79 0.75
CA PHE A 63 0.50 2.84 -0.34
C PHE A 63 -0.84 3.09 -1.04
N GLY A 64 -1.92 3.28 -0.29
CA GLY A 64 -3.25 3.55 -0.85
C GLY A 64 -3.27 4.83 -1.67
N CYS A 65 -2.66 5.90 -1.17
CA CYS A 65 -2.59 7.16 -1.89
C CYS A 65 -1.79 7.04 -3.18
N VAL A 66 -0.60 6.42 -3.12
CA VAL A 66 0.25 6.22 -4.29
C VAL A 66 -0.43 5.32 -5.30
N PHE A 67 -1.09 4.26 -4.83
CA PHE A 67 -1.84 3.34 -5.68
C PHE A 67 -2.93 4.06 -6.47
N PHE A 68 -3.69 4.93 -5.81
CA PHE A 68 -4.74 5.71 -6.48
C PHE A 68 -4.14 6.66 -7.53
N ILE A 69 -3.03 7.33 -7.21
CA ILE A 69 -2.35 8.21 -8.15
C ILE A 69 -1.87 7.43 -9.37
N THR A 70 -1.30 6.25 -9.14
CA THR A 70 -0.81 5.39 -10.22
C THR A 70 -1.93 4.97 -11.16
N LEU A 71 -3.07 4.51 -10.61
CA LEU A 71 -4.21 4.08 -11.42
C LEU A 71 -4.83 5.25 -12.18
N SER A 72 -4.93 6.41 -11.55
CA SER A 72 -5.49 7.61 -12.21
C SER A 72 -4.57 8.10 -13.32
N GLY A 73 -3.27 8.09 -13.09
CA GLY A 73 -2.28 8.46 -14.10
C GLY A 73 -2.30 7.50 -15.30
N PHE A 74 -2.46 6.21 -15.04
CA PHE A 74 -2.58 5.20 -16.10
C PHE A 74 -3.78 5.50 -17.01
N MET A 75 -4.93 5.82 -16.42
CA MET A 75 -6.12 6.14 -17.20
C MET A 75 -5.88 7.39 -18.07
N TYR A 76 -5.24 8.42 -17.51
CA TYR A 76 -4.91 9.63 -18.25
C TYR A 76 -4.00 9.32 -19.43
N PHE A 77 -2.94 8.55 -19.23
CA PHE A 77 -1.98 8.22 -20.29
C PHE A 77 -2.58 7.34 -21.37
N ILE A 78 -3.46 6.42 -21.01
CA ILE A 78 -4.13 5.57 -22.00
C ILE A 78 -4.99 6.41 -22.94
N GLN A 79 -5.60 7.49 -22.44
CA GLN A 79 -6.45 8.36 -23.25
C GLN A 79 -5.66 9.35 -24.08
N THR A 80 -4.47 9.74 -23.65
CA THR A 80 -3.69 10.77 -24.33
C THR A 80 -2.63 10.23 -25.26
N LEU A 81 -2.18 8.98 -25.05
CA LEU A 81 -1.14 8.35 -25.86
C LEU A 81 -1.75 7.39 -26.84
N ASP A 82 -1.23 7.37 -28.08
CA ASP A 82 -1.69 6.44 -29.13
C ASP A 82 -1.20 5.02 -28.88
N ASN A 83 -0.09 4.87 -28.14
CA ASN A 83 0.51 3.57 -27.87
C ASN A 83 0.05 3.07 -26.50
N VAL A 84 -0.73 1.99 -26.49
CA VAL A 84 -1.25 1.38 -25.26
C VAL A 84 -0.17 0.58 -24.53
N LEU A 85 0.79 0.04 -25.25
CA LEU A 85 1.82 -0.83 -24.67
C LEU A 85 2.69 -0.08 -23.66
N LEU A 86 3.09 1.14 -23.99
CA LEU A 86 3.96 1.94 -23.10
C LEU A 86 3.30 2.23 -21.74
N PRO A 87 2.05 2.75 -21.68
CA PRO A 87 1.40 2.94 -20.38
C PRO A 87 1.23 1.66 -19.59
N VAL A 88 0.93 0.54 -20.24
CA VAL A 88 0.76 -0.75 -19.57
C VAL A 88 2.08 -1.20 -18.94
N VAL A 89 3.18 -1.09 -19.67
CA VAL A 89 4.50 -1.47 -19.14
C VAL A 89 4.87 -0.59 -17.94
N ILE A 90 4.65 0.71 -18.05
CA ILE A 90 4.91 1.63 -16.95
C ILE A 90 4.06 1.29 -15.72
N LEU A 91 2.76 1.00 -15.93
CA LEU A 91 1.87 0.62 -14.85
C LEU A 91 2.37 -0.63 -14.11
N VAL A 92 2.75 -1.67 -14.86
CA VAL A 92 3.23 -2.92 -14.27
C VAL A 92 4.50 -2.65 -13.45
N ILE A 93 5.43 -1.88 -13.98
CA ILE A 93 6.68 -1.54 -13.28
C ILE A 93 6.38 -0.79 -11.99
N LEU A 94 5.48 0.22 -12.05
CA LEU A 94 5.13 1.02 -10.87
C LEU A 94 4.43 0.19 -9.81
N LEU A 95 3.51 -0.71 -10.20
CA LEU A 95 2.83 -1.58 -9.24
C LEU A 95 3.81 -2.52 -8.54
N PHE A 96 4.74 -3.13 -9.28
CA PHE A 96 5.77 -3.97 -8.67
C PHE A 96 6.68 -3.18 -7.74
N ALA A 97 7.03 -1.95 -8.14
CA ALA A 97 7.87 -1.08 -7.30
C ALA A 97 7.16 -0.72 -5.99
N GLU A 98 5.86 -0.43 -6.05
CA GLU A 98 5.06 -0.10 -4.88
C GLU A 98 4.96 -1.29 -3.92
N ILE A 99 4.70 -2.49 -4.45
CA ILE A 99 4.64 -3.71 -3.65
C ILE A 99 6.01 -4.00 -3.03
N ALA A 100 7.07 -3.86 -3.81
CA ALA A 100 8.44 -4.06 -3.32
C ALA A 100 8.78 -3.06 -2.21
N TRP A 101 8.33 -1.82 -2.34
CA TRP A 101 8.57 -0.81 -1.31
C TRP A 101 7.90 -1.19 0.02
N VAL A 102 6.65 -1.65 -0.03
CA VAL A 102 5.94 -2.08 1.18
C VAL A 102 6.66 -3.26 1.83
N GLU A 103 7.09 -4.22 1.03
CA GLU A 103 7.83 -5.38 1.51
C GLU A 103 9.17 -4.98 2.13
N MET A 104 9.89 -4.08 1.49
CA MET A 104 11.16 -3.58 2.00
C MET A 104 10.99 -2.83 3.33
N GLU A 105 9.95 -1.99 3.42
CA GLU A 105 9.65 -1.27 4.66
C GLU A 105 9.29 -2.23 5.79
N HIS A 106 8.50 -3.27 5.47
CA HIS A 106 8.13 -4.29 6.45
C HIS A 106 9.37 -5.03 6.97
N ASN A 107 10.27 -5.45 6.07
CA ASN A 107 11.49 -6.13 6.45
C ASN A 107 12.43 -5.22 7.25
N ARG A 108 12.49 -3.95 6.89
CA ARG A 108 13.28 -2.97 7.64
C ARG A 108 12.75 -2.79 9.06
N MET A 109 11.43 -2.77 9.22
CA MET A 109 10.81 -2.68 10.53
C MET A 109 11.13 -3.91 11.39
N LYS A 110 11.07 -5.10 10.78
CA LYS A 110 11.43 -6.33 11.48
C LYS A 110 12.86 -6.28 12.04
N LYS A 111 13.80 -5.79 11.24
CA LYS A 111 15.19 -5.69 11.66
C LYS A 111 15.41 -4.70 12.79
N LYS A 112 14.69 -3.58 12.76
CA LYS A 112 14.87 -2.49 13.73
C LYS A 112 14.06 -2.67 15.01
N MET A 113 12.86 -3.21 14.90
CA MET A 113 11.89 -3.17 15.99
C MET A 113 11.72 -4.50 16.70
N ILE A 114 12.09 -5.62 16.07
CA ILE A 114 12.00 -6.92 16.73
C ILE A 114 13.29 -7.12 17.53
N LYS A 115 13.12 -7.45 18.81
CA LYS A 115 14.25 -7.79 19.69
C LYS A 115 14.90 -9.07 19.23
N LYS A 116 16.21 -9.07 19.23
CA LYS A 116 16.98 -10.26 18.88
C LYS A 116 17.29 -11.08 20.11
#